data_63a8b092756023c9cd985672c5985d29
#
_entry.id   63a8b092756023c9cd985672c5985d29
#
_cell.length_a   1.000
_cell.length_b   1.000
_cell.length_c   1.000
_cell.angle_alpha   90.00
_cell.angle_beta   90.00
_cell.angle_gamma   90.00
#
_symmetry.space_group_name_H-M   'P 1'
#
loop_
_entity.id
_entity.type
_entity.pdbx_description
1 polymer ?
#
loop_
_entity_poly.entity_id
_entity_poly.type
_entity_poly.pdbx_seq_one_letter_code
_entity_poly.pdbx_strand_id
1 'polypeptide(L)'
;DRIEDWSDYSRKCLGMQQVDRAKDSLSFRMDDQKQRLVVTGDTGDSLAFMGWEVEKKEDLKIYADRLENNNIPVTHGQSSFADKRFVKDLIYFKDPQGNQIELIFDPMKDNDPFKPSRPISGFKTGALGMGHVVLHAKDFNKLVPFYKDLLDFKISDYSNTPISLCFFHVNGRHHSFALFGSGQQGFHHFMVEYNSLDDVGQGYDLMNLKDDKIAYTMGRHTNDYMTSFYSITPSGFFVENGWGGRIIDPKTWEAIETFEGPSFWGHERLYLPEEERKKFRDKRMQTAAEGKQAPLLVDCPWLYSCLLYTSDAADDCEG
;
A
#
# COMPACT_ATOMS: atom_id res chain seq x y z
N ASP A 1 9.16 20.34 -14.45
CA ASP A 1 8.23 19.73 -15.42
C ASP A 1 7.44 18.57 -14.79
N ARG A 2 8.07 17.62 -14.09
CA ARG A 2 7.39 16.45 -13.50
C ARG A 2 6.47 16.76 -12.32
N ILE A 3 6.66 17.86 -11.61
CA ILE A 3 5.75 18.29 -10.53
C ILE A 3 4.34 18.54 -11.07
N GLU A 4 4.20 19.16 -12.24
CA GLU A 4 2.88 19.35 -12.87
C GLU A 4 2.26 18.01 -13.27
N ASP A 5 3.04 17.09 -13.81
CA ASP A 5 2.57 15.75 -14.16
C ASP A 5 2.06 15.01 -12.90
N TRP A 6 2.73 15.20 -11.75
CA TRP A 6 2.27 14.67 -10.48
C TRP A 6 0.97 15.32 -9.98
N SER A 7 0.81 16.64 -10.17
CA SER A 7 -0.45 17.31 -9.84
C SER A 7 -1.61 16.72 -10.65
N ASP A 8 -1.43 16.57 -11.96
CA ASP A 8 -2.43 15.99 -12.84
C ASP A 8 -2.70 14.51 -12.53
N TYR A 9 -1.66 13.72 -12.32
CA TYR A 9 -1.77 12.31 -11.99
C TYR A 9 -2.52 12.09 -10.67
N SER A 10 -2.10 12.76 -9.58
CA SER A 10 -2.71 12.58 -8.27
C SER A 10 -4.17 13.06 -8.23
N ARG A 11 -4.50 14.14 -8.92
CA ARG A 11 -5.85 14.70 -8.93
C ARG A 11 -6.79 13.98 -9.89
N LYS A 12 -6.36 13.82 -11.15
CA LYS A 12 -7.24 13.33 -12.23
C LYS A 12 -7.31 11.81 -12.27
N CYS A 13 -6.23 11.11 -11.91
CA CYS A 13 -6.20 9.64 -11.94
C CYS A 13 -6.50 9.05 -10.57
N LEU A 14 -5.78 9.46 -9.52
CA LEU A 14 -6.01 8.92 -8.18
C LEU A 14 -7.23 9.54 -7.47
N GLY A 15 -7.56 10.80 -7.73
CA GLY A 15 -8.64 11.50 -7.05
C GLY A 15 -8.24 12.16 -5.74
N MET A 16 -6.95 12.24 -5.41
CA MET A 16 -6.44 12.90 -4.22
C MET A 16 -6.73 14.41 -4.26
N GLN A 17 -6.97 15.00 -3.10
CA GLN A 17 -7.12 16.46 -2.97
C GLN A 17 -5.75 17.11 -2.81
N GLN A 18 -5.38 17.97 -3.75
CA GLN A 18 -4.19 18.81 -3.58
C GLN A 18 -4.50 19.92 -2.59
N VAL A 19 -3.70 20.05 -1.52
CA VAL A 19 -3.94 21.00 -0.42
C VAL A 19 -2.90 22.10 -0.36
N ASP A 20 -1.67 21.83 -0.79
CA ASP A 20 -0.63 22.83 -0.84
C ASP A 20 0.21 22.68 -2.10
N ARG A 21 0.75 23.79 -2.53
CA ARG A 21 1.66 23.88 -3.66
C ARG A 21 2.70 24.95 -3.38
N ALA A 22 3.92 24.53 -3.14
CA ALA A 22 5.09 25.40 -3.18
C ALA A 22 5.77 25.31 -4.57
N LYS A 23 6.82 26.09 -4.77
CA LYS A 23 7.56 26.11 -6.03
C LYS A 23 8.10 24.71 -6.41
N ASP A 24 8.57 23.96 -5.41
CA ASP A 24 9.26 22.68 -5.59
C ASP A 24 8.62 21.54 -4.80
N SER A 25 7.35 21.68 -4.37
CA SER A 25 6.62 20.62 -3.67
C SER A 25 5.12 20.70 -3.85
N LEU A 26 4.48 19.53 -3.77
CA LEU A 26 3.03 19.35 -3.75
C LEU A 26 2.65 18.51 -2.54
N SER A 27 1.54 18.82 -1.90
CA SER A 27 0.95 18.03 -0.83
C SER A 27 -0.46 17.60 -1.19
N PHE A 28 -0.78 16.35 -0.87
CA PHE A 28 -2.08 15.76 -1.15
C PHE A 28 -2.63 15.07 0.09
N ARG A 29 -3.95 15.14 0.23
CA ARG A 29 -4.71 14.42 1.25
C ARG A 29 -5.65 13.41 0.62
N MET A 30 -6.02 12.43 1.43
CA MET A 30 -6.92 11.33 1.06
C MET A 30 -8.12 11.22 2.03
N ASP A 31 -8.04 11.91 3.16
CA ASP A 31 -8.99 11.87 4.27
C ASP A 31 -8.97 13.20 5.07
N ASP A 32 -9.30 13.14 6.35
CA ASP A 32 -9.29 14.27 7.26
C ASP A 32 -7.88 14.76 7.68
N GLN A 33 -6.82 13.97 7.46
CA GLN A 33 -5.47 14.44 7.71
C GLN A 33 -5.03 15.49 6.68
N LYS A 34 -4.27 16.49 7.13
CA LYS A 34 -3.79 17.58 6.26
C LYS A 34 -2.90 17.10 5.13
N GLN A 35 -2.18 15.99 5.33
CA GLN A 35 -1.21 15.49 4.36
C GLN A 35 -1.08 13.98 4.44
N ARG A 36 -1.11 13.30 3.29
CA ARG A 36 -0.83 11.87 3.15
C ARG A 36 0.29 11.59 2.16
N LEU A 37 0.40 12.39 1.11
CA LEU A 37 1.44 12.26 0.10
C LEU A 37 2.10 13.61 -0.12
N VAL A 38 3.44 13.61 -0.13
CA VAL A 38 4.26 14.77 -0.49
C VAL A 38 5.11 14.39 -1.70
N VAL A 39 5.10 15.25 -2.70
CA VAL A 39 5.98 15.18 -3.86
C VAL A 39 6.92 16.35 -3.82
N THR A 40 8.23 16.10 -3.84
CA THR A 40 9.26 17.15 -3.86
C THR A 40 10.09 17.07 -5.14
N GLY A 41 10.59 18.21 -5.59
CA GLY A 41 11.43 18.33 -6.78
C GLY A 41 12.93 18.09 -6.55
N ASP A 42 13.34 17.73 -5.34
CA ASP A 42 14.73 17.90 -4.91
C ASP A 42 15.71 16.81 -5.36
N THR A 43 15.31 15.54 -5.43
CA THR A 43 16.30 14.46 -5.37
C THR A 43 16.05 13.25 -6.26
N GLY A 44 15.37 13.42 -7.37
CA GLY A 44 15.17 12.33 -8.33
C GLY A 44 13.86 11.58 -8.15
N ASP A 45 13.70 10.51 -8.94
CA ASP A 45 12.44 9.83 -9.15
C ASP A 45 12.31 8.61 -8.24
N SER A 46 12.30 8.81 -6.92
CA SER A 46 12.24 7.73 -5.95
C SER A 46 11.54 8.15 -4.66
N LEU A 47 11.51 7.26 -3.68
CA LEU A 47 10.98 7.52 -2.34
C LEU A 47 11.90 8.49 -1.60
N ALA A 48 11.33 9.61 -1.12
CA ALA A 48 12.05 10.56 -0.28
C ALA A 48 12.03 10.11 1.19
N PHE A 49 10.89 9.69 1.69
CA PHE A 49 10.71 9.19 3.07
C PHE A 49 9.41 8.38 3.20
N MET A 50 9.32 7.60 4.29
CA MET A 50 8.10 6.93 4.74
C MET A 50 7.80 7.36 6.18
N GLY A 51 6.56 7.79 6.44
CA GLY A 51 6.09 8.19 7.77
C GLY A 51 5.22 7.10 8.42
N TRP A 52 5.51 6.76 9.68
CA TRP A 52 4.76 5.81 10.50
C TRP A 52 4.30 6.50 11.78
N GLU A 53 3.01 6.43 12.07
CA GLU A 53 2.41 7.06 13.24
C GLU A 53 2.59 6.19 14.48
N VAL A 54 3.05 6.80 15.58
CA VAL A 54 3.07 6.18 16.91
C VAL A 54 1.87 6.64 17.73
N GLU A 55 1.38 5.77 18.62
CA GLU A 55 0.20 6.07 19.42
C GLU A 55 0.44 7.16 20.48
N LYS A 56 1.65 7.18 21.07
CA LYS A 56 2.00 8.09 22.15
C LYS A 56 3.29 8.82 21.85
N LYS A 57 3.39 10.05 22.36
CA LYS A 57 4.62 10.87 22.22
C LYS A 57 5.84 10.16 22.81
N GLU A 58 5.66 9.47 23.92
CA GLU A 58 6.71 8.76 24.64
C GLU A 58 7.32 7.62 23.79
N ASP A 59 6.55 7.05 22.87
CA ASP A 59 7.01 5.97 21.99
C ASP A 59 8.14 6.46 21.08
N LEU A 60 8.15 7.74 20.68
CA LEU A 60 9.26 8.32 19.90
C LEU A 60 10.59 8.15 20.62
N LYS A 61 10.63 8.39 21.94
CA LYS A 61 11.84 8.21 22.73
C LYS A 61 12.21 6.72 22.87
N ILE A 62 11.23 5.85 23.06
CA ILE A 62 11.46 4.40 23.18
C ILE A 62 12.11 3.86 21.90
N TYR A 63 11.58 4.23 20.74
CA TYR A 63 12.18 3.85 19.45
C TYR A 63 13.54 4.49 19.21
N ALA A 64 13.72 5.78 19.57
CA ALA A 64 15.02 6.44 19.45
C ALA A 64 16.09 5.73 20.27
N ASP A 65 15.83 5.50 21.57
CA ASP A 65 16.77 4.79 22.46
C ASP A 65 17.08 3.37 21.94
N ARG A 66 16.09 2.64 21.42
CA ARG A 66 16.28 1.30 20.85
C ARG A 66 17.17 1.32 19.60
N LEU A 67 16.94 2.26 18.70
CA LEU A 67 17.72 2.41 17.47
C LEU A 67 19.15 2.80 17.76
N GLU A 68 19.37 3.79 18.65
CA GLU A 68 20.70 4.27 19.06
C GLU A 68 21.49 3.19 19.76
N ASN A 69 20.86 2.38 20.62
CA ASN A 69 21.49 1.22 21.26
C ASN A 69 21.90 0.12 20.25
N ASN A 70 21.33 0.15 19.05
CA ASN A 70 21.71 -0.69 17.91
C ASN A 70 22.59 0.02 16.87
N ASN A 71 23.25 1.13 17.29
CA ASN A 71 24.14 1.95 16.45
C ASN A 71 23.48 2.54 15.21
N ILE A 72 22.19 2.84 15.26
CA ILE A 72 21.45 3.54 14.21
C ILE A 72 21.25 4.99 14.65
N PRO A 73 21.88 5.98 13.99
CA PRO A 73 21.74 7.37 14.34
C PRO A 73 20.29 7.85 14.17
N VAL A 74 19.74 8.47 15.20
CA VAL A 74 18.41 9.07 15.19
C VAL A 74 18.50 10.58 15.28
N THR A 75 17.67 11.27 14.53
CA THR A 75 17.54 12.72 14.61
C THR A 75 16.15 13.09 15.10
N HIS A 76 16.08 13.91 16.12
CA HIS A 76 14.83 14.51 16.57
C HIS A 76 14.47 15.68 15.65
N GLY A 77 13.24 15.69 15.12
CA GLY A 77 12.77 16.76 14.26
C GLY A 77 12.66 18.09 14.98
N GLN A 78 13.16 19.15 14.37
CA GLN A 78 12.90 20.50 14.86
C GLN A 78 11.43 20.88 14.59
N SER A 79 10.87 21.83 15.36
CA SER A 79 9.48 22.30 15.19
C SER A 79 9.17 22.67 13.75
N SER A 80 10.07 23.39 13.07
CA SER A 80 9.90 23.77 11.67
C SER A 80 9.83 22.59 10.71
N PHE A 81 10.41 21.44 11.07
CA PHE A 81 10.32 20.22 10.28
C PHE A 81 9.01 19.48 10.59
N ALA A 82 8.59 19.43 11.86
CA ALA A 82 7.28 18.90 12.25
C ALA A 82 6.14 19.70 11.60
N ASP A 83 6.25 21.02 11.55
CA ASP A 83 5.27 21.89 10.86
C ASP A 83 5.16 21.57 9.36
N LYS A 84 6.28 21.32 8.68
CA LYS A 84 6.29 20.89 7.26
C LYS A 84 5.65 19.52 7.03
N ARG A 85 5.64 18.65 8.04
CA ARG A 85 5.00 17.35 8.01
C ARG A 85 3.56 17.36 8.50
N PHE A 86 3.10 18.49 9.03
CA PHE A 86 1.82 18.63 9.71
C PHE A 86 1.63 17.60 10.82
N VAL A 87 2.66 17.48 11.69
CA VAL A 87 2.66 16.57 12.84
C VAL A 87 3.09 17.35 14.09
N LYS A 88 2.76 16.84 15.29
CA LYS A 88 3.19 17.52 16.55
C LYS A 88 4.64 17.26 16.88
N ASP A 89 5.13 16.06 16.57
CA ASP A 89 6.51 15.69 16.86
C ASP A 89 6.95 14.53 15.95
N LEU A 90 8.26 14.38 15.72
CA LEU A 90 8.80 13.27 14.96
C LEU A 90 10.27 13.01 15.26
N ILE A 91 10.69 11.79 15.01
CA ILE A 91 12.08 11.40 14.84
C ILE A 91 12.29 10.83 13.45
N TYR A 92 13.50 10.91 12.92
CA TYR A 92 13.83 10.28 11.66
C TYR A 92 15.23 9.65 11.67
N PHE A 93 15.36 8.61 10.88
CA PHE A 93 16.57 7.79 10.77
C PHE A 93 16.59 7.10 9.39
N LYS A 94 17.63 6.33 9.13
CA LYS A 94 17.74 5.55 7.89
C LYS A 94 17.69 4.07 8.18
N ASP A 95 16.99 3.34 7.30
CA ASP A 95 17.06 1.89 7.29
C ASP A 95 18.43 1.39 6.75
N PRO A 96 18.73 0.09 6.81
CA PRO A 96 20.01 -0.46 6.32
C PRO A 96 20.30 -0.22 4.82
N GLN A 97 19.32 0.17 4.02
CA GLN A 97 19.49 0.57 2.62
C GLN A 97 19.58 2.08 2.42
N GLY A 98 19.44 2.87 3.49
CA GLY A 98 19.52 4.33 3.44
C GLY A 98 18.19 5.02 3.14
N ASN A 99 17.06 4.29 3.12
CA ASN A 99 15.74 4.90 3.02
C ASN A 99 15.43 5.71 4.29
N GLN A 100 14.93 6.93 4.15
CA GLN A 100 14.52 7.72 5.30
C GLN A 100 13.19 7.25 5.87
N ILE A 101 13.21 6.93 7.16
CA ILE A 101 12.04 6.57 7.95
C ILE A 101 11.75 7.69 8.93
N GLU A 102 10.48 8.08 9.03
CA GLU A 102 9.99 9.08 9.97
C GLU A 102 8.98 8.40 10.91
N LEU A 103 9.24 8.39 12.22
CA LEU A 103 8.21 8.07 13.21
C LEU A 103 7.58 9.38 13.65
N ILE A 104 6.28 9.49 13.46
CA ILE A 104 5.51 10.72 13.67
C ILE A 104 4.50 10.55 14.80
N PHE A 105 4.23 11.63 15.51
CA PHE A 105 3.19 11.66 16.55
C PHE A 105 2.15 12.73 16.21
N ASP A 106 0.89 12.35 16.35
CA ASP A 106 -0.32 13.17 16.25
C ASP A 106 -0.35 14.02 14.97
N PRO A 107 -0.56 13.39 13.80
CA PRO A 107 -0.72 14.10 12.54
C PRO A 107 -1.95 15.02 12.59
N MET A 108 -1.76 16.23 12.10
CA MET A 108 -2.77 17.29 12.15
C MET A 108 -3.92 16.97 11.20
N LYS A 109 -5.13 17.15 11.70
CA LYS A 109 -6.36 17.09 10.90
C LYS A 109 -6.68 18.45 10.29
N ASP A 110 -7.32 18.42 9.13
CA ASP A 110 -7.87 19.60 8.50
C ASP A 110 -9.28 19.88 9.05
N ASN A 111 -9.64 21.15 9.17
CA ASN A 111 -10.98 21.55 9.58
C ASN A 111 -12.00 21.42 8.42
N ASP A 112 -11.51 21.48 7.18
CA ASP A 112 -12.34 21.32 6.01
C ASP A 112 -12.52 19.83 5.66
N PRO A 113 -13.73 19.41 5.26
CA PRO A 113 -13.96 18.04 4.81
C PRO A 113 -13.11 17.71 3.59
N PHE A 114 -12.71 16.44 3.48
CA PHE A 114 -12.03 15.93 2.30
C PHE A 114 -12.91 16.07 1.06
N LYS A 115 -12.36 16.64 -0.02
CA LYS A 115 -13.01 16.80 -1.32
C LYS A 115 -12.17 16.15 -2.40
N PRO A 116 -12.52 14.95 -2.87
CA PRO A 116 -11.76 14.29 -3.91
C PRO A 116 -11.77 15.13 -5.21
N SER A 117 -10.59 15.19 -5.86
CA SER A 117 -10.43 15.94 -7.12
C SER A 117 -11.06 15.25 -8.33
N ARG A 118 -11.28 13.93 -8.24
CA ARG A 118 -12.13 13.13 -9.13
C ARG A 118 -13.33 12.64 -8.30
N PRO A 119 -14.55 12.57 -8.83
CA PRO A 119 -15.73 12.12 -8.08
C PRO A 119 -15.64 10.62 -7.78
N ILE A 120 -14.93 10.28 -6.72
CA ILE A 120 -14.78 8.93 -6.15
C ILE A 120 -15.52 8.84 -4.81
N SER A 121 -15.81 7.62 -4.38
CA SER A 121 -16.44 7.35 -3.07
C SER A 121 -15.52 7.65 -1.87
N GLY A 122 -14.23 7.95 -2.13
CA GLY A 122 -13.19 8.19 -1.14
C GLY A 122 -12.23 7.01 -0.98
N PHE A 123 -11.31 7.16 -0.03
CA PHE A 123 -10.28 6.17 0.25
C PHE A 123 -10.53 5.48 1.59
N LYS A 124 -10.16 4.22 1.68
CA LYS A 124 -10.20 3.43 2.91
C LYS A 124 -8.92 3.70 3.73
N THR A 125 -9.03 4.64 4.66
CA THR A 125 -7.93 5.19 5.47
C THR A 125 -8.21 5.05 6.97
N GLY A 126 -8.15 6.11 7.74
CA GLY A 126 -8.36 6.11 9.20
C GLY A 126 -7.29 5.29 9.92
N ALA A 127 -7.71 4.37 10.77
CA ALA A 127 -6.82 3.49 11.52
C ALA A 127 -5.98 2.54 10.63
N LEU A 128 -6.32 2.41 9.35
CA LEU A 128 -5.58 1.59 8.38
C LEU A 128 -4.44 2.36 7.67
N GLY A 129 -4.30 3.65 7.96
CA GLY A 129 -3.30 4.49 7.32
C GLY A 129 -3.62 4.79 5.86
N MET A 130 -2.62 5.28 5.13
CA MET A 130 -2.73 5.66 3.71
C MET A 130 -2.99 4.45 2.78
N GLY A 131 -2.39 3.33 3.07
CA GLY A 131 -2.35 2.13 2.25
C GLY A 131 -1.15 1.28 2.62
N HIS A 132 -0.38 0.83 1.62
CA HIS A 132 0.89 0.17 1.87
C HIS A 132 2.02 0.70 0.96
N VAL A 133 3.25 0.39 1.32
CA VAL A 133 4.47 0.67 0.54
C VAL A 133 5.26 -0.62 0.34
N VAL A 134 5.86 -0.77 -0.83
CA VAL A 134 6.73 -1.90 -1.16
C VAL A 134 8.09 -1.42 -1.65
N LEU A 135 9.14 -1.94 -1.04
CA LEU A 135 10.52 -1.67 -1.42
C LEU A 135 11.18 -2.87 -2.09
N HIS A 136 11.99 -2.60 -3.09
CA HIS A 136 13.02 -3.53 -3.52
C HIS A 136 14.10 -3.65 -2.45
N ALA A 137 14.41 -4.87 -2.05
CA ALA A 137 15.42 -5.19 -1.03
C ALA A 137 16.66 -5.80 -1.69
N LYS A 138 17.77 -5.07 -1.63
CA LYS A 138 19.07 -5.60 -2.04
C LYS A 138 19.62 -6.57 -1.00
N ASP A 139 19.50 -6.21 0.27
CA ASP A 139 19.93 -7.04 1.41
C ASP A 139 18.70 -7.38 2.28
N PHE A 140 17.89 -8.29 1.75
CA PHE A 140 16.64 -8.73 2.37
C PHE A 140 16.84 -9.22 3.81
N ASN A 141 17.93 -9.97 4.05
CA ASN A 141 18.22 -10.56 5.36
C ASN A 141 18.59 -9.52 6.45
N LYS A 142 19.01 -8.32 6.05
CA LYS A 142 19.22 -7.20 7.00
C LYS A 142 17.97 -6.38 7.22
N LEU A 143 17.16 -6.19 6.17
CA LEU A 143 15.97 -5.37 6.25
C LEU A 143 14.86 -6.02 7.06
N VAL A 144 14.61 -7.33 6.90
CA VAL A 144 13.54 -8.02 7.63
C VAL A 144 13.72 -7.89 9.14
N PRO A 145 14.87 -8.22 9.76
CA PRO A 145 15.08 -8.03 11.19
C PRO A 145 14.99 -6.56 11.63
N PHE A 146 15.46 -5.62 10.81
CA PHE A 146 15.38 -4.20 11.11
C PHE A 146 13.93 -3.74 11.35
N TYR A 147 13.02 -4.03 10.40
CA TYR A 147 11.62 -3.65 10.54
C TYR A 147 10.90 -4.46 11.63
N LYS A 148 11.16 -5.77 11.69
CA LYS A 148 10.51 -6.67 12.64
C LYS A 148 10.95 -6.43 14.09
N ASP A 149 12.27 -6.39 14.34
CA ASP A 149 12.82 -6.47 15.68
C ASP A 149 13.10 -5.07 16.29
N LEU A 150 13.36 -4.05 15.46
CA LEU A 150 13.63 -2.69 15.91
C LEU A 150 12.40 -1.76 15.83
N LEU A 151 11.51 -1.99 14.86
CA LEU A 151 10.32 -1.15 14.66
C LEU A 151 9.00 -1.86 15.03
N ASP A 152 9.06 -3.07 15.59
CA ASP A 152 7.90 -3.87 16.02
C ASP A 152 6.89 -4.20 14.90
N PHE A 153 7.32 -4.19 13.63
CA PHE A 153 6.47 -4.59 12.51
C PHE A 153 6.21 -6.09 12.58
N LYS A 154 4.96 -6.50 12.49
CA LYS A 154 4.58 -7.91 12.54
C LYS A 154 4.48 -8.49 11.13
N ILE A 155 5.01 -9.68 10.94
CA ILE A 155 4.91 -10.37 9.64
C ILE A 155 3.48 -10.88 9.47
N SER A 156 2.89 -10.57 8.31
CA SER A 156 1.57 -11.10 7.91
C SER A 156 1.72 -12.39 7.13
N ASP A 157 2.54 -12.35 6.09
CA ASP A 157 2.95 -13.50 5.33
C ASP A 157 4.34 -13.29 4.69
N TYR A 158 4.91 -14.38 4.20
CA TYR A 158 6.21 -14.34 3.53
C TYR A 158 6.33 -15.49 2.52
N SER A 159 7.25 -15.33 1.59
CA SER A 159 7.66 -16.38 0.66
C SER A 159 9.19 -16.40 0.58
N ASN A 160 9.76 -17.60 0.55
CA ASN A 160 11.22 -17.79 0.40
C ASN A 160 11.59 -18.24 -1.01
N THR A 161 10.66 -18.82 -1.76
CA THR A 161 10.89 -19.36 -3.09
C THR A 161 9.71 -19.12 -4.03
N PRO A 162 9.93 -18.81 -5.31
CA PRO A 162 11.23 -18.61 -5.97
C PRO A 162 11.85 -17.24 -5.68
N ILE A 163 11.12 -16.33 -5.02
CA ILE A 163 11.52 -14.97 -4.69
C ILE A 163 11.21 -14.72 -3.23
N SER A 164 12.17 -14.11 -2.51
CA SER A 164 11.95 -13.71 -1.13
C SER A 164 11.01 -12.50 -1.06
N LEU A 165 9.89 -12.67 -0.36
CA LEU A 165 8.90 -11.63 -0.07
C LEU A 165 8.62 -11.63 1.42
N CYS A 166 8.39 -10.48 2.01
CA CYS A 166 7.93 -10.38 3.39
C CYS A 166 6.97 -9.21 3.51
N PHE A 167 5.77 -9.49 3.98
CA PHE A 167 4.69 -8.54 4.15
C PHE A 167 4.47 -8.28 5.64
N PHE A 168 4.37 -7.00 6.02
CA PHE A 168 4.28 -6.60 7.41
C PHE A 168 3.02 -5.79 7.67
N HIS A 169 2.37 -6.05 8.81
CA HIS A 169 1.30 -5.21 9.31
C HIS A 169 1.73 -4.42 10.56
N VAL A 170 1.15 -3.25 10.70
CA VAL A 170 1.25 -2.37 11.88
C VAL A 170 -0.15 -1.99 12.40
N ASN A 171 -1.19 -2.42 11.71
CA ASN A 171 -2.60 -2.18 12.05
C ASN A 171 -3.46 -3.32 11.46
N GLY A 172 -4.78 -3.12 11.34
CA GLY A 172 -5.71 -4.13 10.80
C GLY A 172 -5.63 -4.37 9.29
N ARG A 173 -4.86 -3.60 8.51
CA ARG A 173 -4.59 -3.88 7.11
C ARG A 173 -3.68 -5.11 7.01
N HIS A 174 -3.97 -6.04 6.09
CA HIS A 174 -3.16 -7.26 5.93
C HIS A 174 -1.67 -6.95 5.87
N HIS A 175 -1.29 -5.93 5.12
CA HIS A 175 0.06 -5.37 5.19
C HIS A 175 0.04 -3.87 4.90
N SER A 176 0.87 -3.14 5.63
CA SER A 176 1.15 -1.71 5.43
C SER A 176 2.52 -1.51 4.80
N PHE A 177 3.37 -2.53 4.84
CA PHE A 177 4.73 -2.52 4.31
C PHE A 177 5.11 -3.88 3.75
N ALA A 178 5.91 -3.91 2.66
CA ALA A 178 6.49 -5.14 2.18
C ALA A 178 7.89 -4.94 1.61
N LEU A 179 8.67 -6.01 1.69
CA LEU A 179 10.01 -6.14 1.11
C LEU A 179 10.00 -7.18 -0.01
N PHE A 180 10.49 -6.78 -1.17
CA PHE A 180 10.71 -7.63 -2.31
C PHE A 180 12.20 -7.89 -2.50
N GLY A 181 12.66 -9.10 -2.20
CA GLY A 181 14.05 -9.54 -2.30
C GLY A 181 14.52 -9.70 -3.75
N SER A 182 14.52 -8.62 -4.49
CA SER A 182 14.91 -8.58 -5.91
C SER A 182 16.42 -8.51 -6.15
N GLY A 183 17.21 -8.36 -5.07
CA GLY A 183 18.65 -8.08 -5.16
C GLY A 183 18.98 -6.66 -5.62
N GLN A 184 18.00 -5.82 -5.82
CA GLN A 184 18.13 -4.41 -6.18
C GLN A 184 17.65 -3.52 -5.02
N GLN A 185 18.07 -2.27 -5.03
CA GLN A 185 17.53 -1.24 -4.15
C GLN A 185 16.59 -0.35 -4.94
N GLY A 186 15.45 0.03 -4.36
CA GLY A 186 14.53 0.96 -5.01
C GLY A 186 13.14 0.96 -4.39
N PHE A 187 12.32 1.85 -4.90
CA PHE A 187 10.91 1.95 -4.56
C PHE A 187 10.09 1.22 -5.63
N HIS A 188 9.30 0.22 -5.23
CA HIS A 188 8.48 -0.53 -6.16
C HIS A 188 7.13 0.16 -6.37
N HIS A 189 6.35 0.36 -5.29
CA HIS A 189 5.07 1.04 -5.35
C HIS A 189 4.57 1.49 -3.98
N PHE A 190 3.58 2.36 -3.99
CA PHE A 190 2.62 2.49 -2.89
C PHE A 190 1.22 2.11 -3.37
N MET A 191 0.36 1.72 -2.44
CA MET A 191 -1.03 1.35 -2.72
C MET A 191 -1.99 2.37 -2.11
N VAL A 192 -3.08 2.65 -2.81
CA VAL A 192 -4.26 3.35 -2.30
C VAL A 192 -5.49 2.45 -2.43
N GLU A 193 -6.31 2.37 -1.38
CA GLU A 193 -7.53 1.58 -1.38
C GLU A 193 -8.74 2.48 -1.45
N TYR A 194 -9.59 2.24 -2.44
CA TYR A 194 -10.85 2.97 -2.63
C TYR A 194 -11.98 2.30 -1.85
N ASN A 195 -13.05 3.07 -1.57
CA ASN A 195 -14.26 2.56 -0.93
C ASN A 195 -15.16 1.78 -1.89
N SER A 196 -14.98 1.93 -3.22
CA SER A 196 -15.76 1.25 -4.25
C SER A 196 -14.88 0.60 -5.31
N LEU A 197 -15.28 -0.59 -5.78
CA LEU A 197 -14.65 -1.24 -6.93
C LEU A 197 -14.81 -0.41 -8.21
N ASP A 198 -15.93 0.31 -8.35
CA ASP A 198 -16.18 1.17 -9.52
C ASP A 198 -15.16 2.30 -9.63
N ASP A 199 -14.68 2.83 -8.49
CA ASP A 199 -13.61 3.83 -8.49
C ASP A 199 -12.30 3.30 -9.05
N VAL A 200 -12.01 2.01 -8.77
CA VAL A 200 -10.83 1.31 -9.32
C VAL A 200 -11.02 1.06 -10.81
N GLY A 201 -12.20 0.55 -11.23
CA GLY A 201 -12.50 0.28 -12.63
C GLY A 201 -12.45 1.55 -13.49
N GLN A 202 -13.07 2.63 -13.03
CA GLN A 202 -13.01 3.94 -13.71
C GLN A 202 -11.59 4.50 -13.75
N GLY A 203 -10.80 4.32 -12.66
CA GLY A 203 -9.37 4.68 -12.65
C GLY A 203 -8.58 3.91 -13.69
N TYR A 204 -8.87 2.61 -13.84
CA TYR A 204 -8.26 1.76 -14.86
C TYR A 204 -8.56 2.25 -16.28
N ASP A 205 -9.83 2.58 -16.57
CA ASP A 205 -10.22 3.12 -17.88
C ASP A 205 -9.52 4.45 -18.17
N LEU A 206 -9.46 5.36 -17.19
CA LEU A 206 -8.75 6.64 -17.35
C LEU A 206 -7.26 6.47 -17.64
N MET A 207 -6.62 5.46 -17.07
CA MET A 207 -5.21 5.16 -17.32
C MET A 207 -5.00 4.47 -18.68
N ASN A 208 -5.94 3.65 -19.14
CA ASN A 208 -5.91 3.04 -20.46
C ASN A 208 -6.05 4.04 -21.61
N LEU A 209 -6.59 5.24 -21.37
CA LEU A 209 -6.60 6.32 -22.34
C LEU A 209 -5.21 6.94 -22.59
N LYS A 210 -4.22 6.54 -21.80
CA LYS A 210 -2.83 7.04 -21.89
C LYS A 210 -1.94 5.87 -22.25
N ASP A 211 -1.18 6.02 -23.31
CA ASP A 211 -0.25 5.01 -23.79
C ASP A 211 0.75 4.62 -22.69
N ASP A 212 0.97 3.33 -22.54
CA ASP A 212 1.98 2.73 -21.65
C ASP A 212 1.93 3.18 -20.16
N LYS A 213 0.73 3.48 -19.65
CA LYS A 213 0.56 3.90 -18.26
C LYS A 213 0.03 2.80 -17.32
N ILE A 214 -0.34 1.65 -17.86
CA ILE A 214 -0.68 0.45 -17.06
C ILE A 214 0.55 -0.44 -16.92
N ALA A 215 1.01 -0.64 -15.68
CA ALA A 215 2.07 -1.59 -15.39
C ALA A 215 1.54 -3.01 -15.20
N TYR A 216 0.46 -3.17 -14.38
CA TYR A 216 -0.25 -4.43 -14.19
C TYR A 216 -1.72 -4.21 -14.54
N THR A 217 -2.27 -5.13 -15.33
CA THR A 217 -3.72 -5.11 -15.62
C THR A 217 -4.55 -5.35 -14.35
N MET A 218 -5.86 -5.14 -14.45
CA MET A 218 -6.78 -5.57 -13.39
C MET A 218 -6.54 -7.03 -13.02
N GLY A 219 -6.55 -7.30 -11.71
CA GLY A 219 -6.32 -8.63 -11.17
C GLY A 219 -6.68 -8.71 -9.68
N ARG A 220 -6.50 -9.90 -9.09
CA ARG A 220 -6.74 -10.12 -7.66
C ARG A 220 -5.60 -10.88 -7.01
N HIS A 221 -5.04 -10.32 -5.94
CA HIS A 221 -3.95 -10.94 -5.19
C HIS A 221 -4.42 -12.16 -4.38
N THR A 222 -3.50 -13.10 -4.17
CA THR A 222 -3.77 -14.33 -3.40
C THR A 222 -3.65 -14.12 -1.90
N ASN A 223 -2.81 -13.19 -1.45
CA ASN A 223 -2.48 -13.01 -0.03
C ASN A 223 -3.44 -12.06 0.70
N ASP A 224 -3.63 -10.86 0.20
CA ASP A 224 -4.49 -9.84 0.82
C ASP A 224 -5.86 -9.69 0.15
N TYR A 225 -6.13 -10.47 -0.90
CA TYR A 225 -7.37 -10.49 -1.67
C TYR A 225 -7.70 -9.17 -2.40
N MET A 226 -6.75 -8.24 -2.44
CA MET A 226 -6.93 -6.95 -3.11
C MET A 226 -7.24 -7.16 -4.59
N THR A 227 -8.33 -6.55 -5.05
CA THR A 227 -8.63 -6.39 -6.48
C THR A 227 -8.06 -5.06 -6.92
N SER A 228 -7.11 -5.07 -7.83
CA SER A 228 -6.32 -3.88 -8.13
C SER A 228 -5.77 -3.87 -9.56
N PHE A 229 -5.23 -2.73 -9.95
CA PHE A 229 -4.34 -2.56 -11.09
C PHE A 229 -3.18 -1.65 -10.71
N TYR A 230 -2.09 -1.69 -11.47
CA TYR A 230 -0.94 -0.83 -11.21
C TYR A 230 -0.75 0.16 -12.34
N SER A 231 -0.68 1.45 -11.98
CA SER A 231 -0.37 2.53 -12.91
C SER A 231 1.07 3.01 -12.74
N ILE A 232 1.68 3.45 -13.84
CA ILE A 232 3.03 4.04 -13.85
C ILE A 232 2.92 5.51 -13.51
N THR A 233 3.64 5.92 -12.45
CA THR A 233 3.69 7.31 -12.00
C THR A 233 4.54 8.20 -12.94
N PRO A 234 4.46 9.52 -12.82
CA PRO A 234 5.39 10.42 -13.51
C PRO A 234 6.87 10.16 -13.20
N SER A 235 7.17 9.58 -12.03
CA SER A 235 8.53 9.22 -11.58
C SER A 235 8.95 7.80 -11.96
N GLY A 236 8.09 7.01 -12.61
CA GLY A 236 8.42 5.70 -13.17
C GLY A 236 8.20 4.50 -12.23
N PHE A 237 8.03 4.70 -10.94
CA PHE A 237 7.54 3.65 -10.04
C PHE A 237 6.01 3.51 -10.14
N PHE A 238 5.41 2.56 -9.41
CA PHE A 238 3.99 2.26 -9.59
C PHE A 238 3.12 2.79 -8.44
N VAL A 239 1.83 2.96 -8.75
CA VAL A 239 0.76 3.04 -7.74
C VAL A 239 -0.19 1.88 -7.97
N GLU A 240 -0.41 1.09 -6.93
CA GLU A 240 -1.47 0.11 -6.90
C GLU A 240 -2.78 0.79 -6.52
N ASN A 241 -3.76 0.69 -7.40
CA ASN A 241 -5.10 1.22 -7.21
C ASN A 241 -6.02 0.06 -6.86
N GLY A 242 -6.41 -0.08 -5.60
CA GLY A 242 -7.03 -1.27 -5.08
C GLY A 242 -8.37 -1.07 -4.38
N TRP A 243 -9.10 -2.18 -4.23
CA TRP A 243 -10.34 -2.30 -3.47
C TRP A 243 -10.49 -3.69 -2.87
N GLY A 244 -11.15 -3.77 -1.72
CA GLY A 244 -11.57 -5.03 -1.11
C GLY A 244 -10.43 -5.82 -0.48
N GLY A 245 -9.41 -5.12 0.01
CA GLY A 245 -8.32 -5.74 0.72
C GLY A 245 -8.76 -6.39 2.04
N ARG A 246 -8.12 -7.50 2.36
CA ARG A 246 -8.35 -8.29 3.57
C ARG A 246 -8.02 -7.47 4.83
N ILE A 247 -8.91 -7.53 5.80
CA ILE A 247 -8.69 -7.01 7.16
C ILE A 247 -8.31 -8.18 8.05
N ILE A 248 -7.32 -7.96 8.90
CA ILE A 248 -6.83 -8.93 9.89
C ILE A 248 -6.96 -8.37 11.31
N ASP A 249 -7.00 -9.24 12.29
CA ASP A 249 -6.81 -8.83 13.68
C ASP A 249 -5.30 -8.87 14.00
N PRO A 250 -4.65 -7.71 14.19
CA PRO A 250 -3.20 -7.65 14.41
C PRO A 250 -2.75 -8.27 15.74
N LYS A 251 -3.68 -8.63 16.63
CA LYS A 251 -3.38 -9.25 17.91
C LYS A 251 -3.29 -10.77 17.81
N THR A 252 -4.07 -11.35 16.91
CA THR A 252 -4.23 -12.82 16.81
C THR A 252 -3.71 -13.38 15.49
N TRP A 253 -3.34 -12.51 14.54
CA TRP A 253 -2.83 -12.95 13.25
C TRP A 253 -1.47 -13.62 13.38
N GLU A 254 -1.33 -14.81 12.80
CA GLU A 254 -0.08 -15.56 12.73
C GLU A 254 0.51 -15.46 11.34
N ALA A 255 1.84 -15.36 11.25
CA ALA A 255 2.54 -15.29 9.99
C ALA A 255 2.39 -16.57 9.17
N ILE A 256 2.09 -16.42 7.87
CA ILE A 256 1.84 -17.54 6.95
C ILE A 256 2.95 -17.58 5.89
N GLU A 257 3.55 -18.74 5.69
CA GLU A 257 4.41 -18.95 4.52
C GLU A 257 3.54 -19.25 3.29
N THR A 258 3.77 -18.51 2.20
CA THR A 258 2.99 -18.63 0.96
C THR A 258 3.83 -19.28 -0.14
N PHE A 259 3.21 -20.19 -0.87
CA PHE A 259 3.83 -20.94 -1.99
C PHE A 259 3.09 -20.70 -3.31
N GLU A 260 1.98 -20.00 -3.25
CA GLU A 260 1.15 -19.70 -4.41
C GLU A 260 1.72 -18.54 -5.23
N GLY A 261 1.24 -18.46 -6.47
CA GLY A 261 1.49 -17.28 -7.30
C GLY A 261 0.86 -16.01 -6.69
N PRO A 262 1.33 -14.83 -7.06
CA PRO A 262 0.92 -13.58 -6.43
C PRO A 262 -0.52 -13.16 -6.74
N SER A 263 -1.21 -13.85 -7.65
CA SER A 263 -2.56 -13.46 -8.08
C SER A 263 -3.41 -14.67 -8.45
N PHE A 264 -4.67 -14.66 -8.04
CA PHE A 264 -5.67 -15.63 -8.49
C PHE A 264 -5.96 -15.50 -9.98
N TRP A 265 -6.06 -14.26 -10.47
CA TRP A 265 -6.31 -13.91 -11.87
C TRP A 265 -5.79 -12.50 -12.18
N GLY A 266 -5.66 -12.16 -13.45
CA GLY A 266 -5.24 -10.84 -13.92
C GLY A 266 -3.79 -10.51 -13.57
N HIS A 267 -3.52 -9.25 -13.28
CA HIS A 267 -2.18 -8.70 -12.98
C HIS A 267 -1.13 -9.10 -14.03
N GLU A 268 -1.50 -9.01 -15.32
CA GLU A 268 -0.53 -9.16 -16.40
C GLU A 268 0.46 -8.00 -16.31
N ARG A 269 1.75 -8.30 -16.26
CA ARG A 269 2.84 -7.33 -16.05
C ARG A 269 3.28 -6.75 -17.38
N LEU A 270 2.60 -5.72 -17.87
CA LEU A 270 2.80 -5.18 -19.22
C LEU A 270 4.20 -4.59 -19.44
N TYR A 271 4.88 -4.16 -18.39
CA TYR A 271 6.24 -3.61 -18.44
C TYR A 271 7.35 -4.67 -18.59
N LEU A 272 7.01 -5.95 -18.43
CA LEU A 272 7.96 -7.06 -18.58
C LEU A 272 7.97 -7.62 -20.01
N PRO A 273 9.11 -8.19 -20.46
CA PRO A 273 9.16 -8.97 -21.69
C PRO A 273 8.19 -10.17 -21.66
N GLU A 274 7.73 -10.60 -22.83
CA GLU A 274 6.72 -11.66 -22.97
C GLU A 274 7.14 -12.98 -22.28
N GLU A 275 8.41 -13.36 -22.36
CA GLU A 275 8.92 -14.58 -21.74
C GLU A 275 8.79 -14.56 -20.20
N GLU A 276 8.99 -13.39 -19.60
CA GLU A 276 8.82 -13.22 -18.16
C GLU A 276 7.34 -13.16 -17.78
N ARG A 277 6.51 -12.48 -18.58
CA ARG A 277 5.06 -12.46 -18.39
C ARG A 277 4.47 -13.87 -18.41
N LYS A 278 4.96 -14.73 -19.32
CA LYS A 278 4.51 -16.11 -19.44
C LYS A 278 4.67 -16.89 -18.13
N LYS A 279 5.78 -16.72 -17.40
CA LYS A 279 6.01 -17.41 -16.12
C LYS A 279 4.93 -17.08 -15.08
N PHE A 280 4.51 -15.81 -15.00
CA PHE A 280 3.42 -15.41 -14.10
C PHE A 280 2.06 -15.88 -14.59
N ARG A 281 1.86 -15.92 -15.91
CA ARG A 281 0.63 -16.44 -16.53
C ARG A 281 0.47 -17.94 -16.23
N ASP A 282 1.53 -18.73 -16.37
CA ASP A 282 1.53 -20.16 -16.08
C ASP A 282 1.15 -20.43 -14.61
N LYS A 283 1.68 -19.62 -13.67
CA LYS A 283 1.26 -19.71 -12.26
C LYS A 283 -0.23 -19.45 -12.04
N ARG A 284 -0.79 -18.42 -12.68
CA ARG A 284 -2.25 -18.14 -12.60
C ARG A 284 -3.08 -19.27 -13.21
N MET A 285 -2.62 -19.85 -14.32
CA MET A 285 -3.32 -21.00 -14.93
C MET A 285 -3.30 -22.23 -13.99
N GLN A 286 -2.20 -22.46 -13.29
CA GLN A 286 -2.13 -23.49 -12.26
C GLN A 286 -3.12 -23.19 -11.11
N THR A 287 -3.13 -21.97 -10.58
CA THR A 287 -4.06 -21.51 -9.54
C THR A 287 -5.52 -21.75 -9.94
N ALA A 288 -5.87 -21.43 -11.21
CA ALA A 288 -7.20 -21.63 -11.74
C ALA A 288 -7.53 -23.14 -11.89
N ALA A 289 -6.58 -23.94 -12.36
CA ALA A 289 -6.77 -25.40 -12.51
C ALA A 289 -6.97 -26.11 -11.16
N GLU A 290 -6.37 -25.57 -10.09
CA GLU A 290 -6.54 -26.05 -8.71
C GLU A 290 -7.84 -25.54 -8.05
N GLY A 291 -8.64 -24.74 -8.74
CA GLY A 291 -9.89 -24.17 -8.22
C GLY A 291 -9.68 -23.17 -7.08
N LYS A 292 -8.47 -22.63 -6.90
CA LYS A 292 -8.17 -21.68 -5.84
C LYS A 292 -8.79 -20.32 -6.14
N GLN A 293 -9.50 -19.78 -5.17
CA GLN A 293 -10.16 -18.47 -5.25
C GLN A 293 -10.19 -17.80 -3.87
N ALA A 294 -10.31 -16.49 -3.86
CA ALA A 294 -10.50 -15.75 -2.62
C ALA A 294 -11.86 -16.09 -1.99
N PRO A 295 -12.01 -15.95 -0.67
CA PRO A 295 -13.30 -16.04 -0.02
C PRO A 295 -14.32 -15.10 -0.65
N LEU A 296 -15.59 -15.42 -0.51
CA LEU A 296 -16.68 -14.56 -0.97
C LEU A 296 -16.58 -13.18 -0.31
N LEU A 297 -16.83 -12.15 -1.09
CA LEU A 297 -16.82 -10.76 -0.59
C LEU A 297 -18.06 -10.52 0.27
N VAL A 298 -17.82 -10.16 1.53
CA VAL A 298 -18.90 -9.90 2.51
C VAL A 298 -19.74 -8.67 2.15
N ASP A 299 -19.22 -7.79 1.28
CA ASP A 299 -19.85 -6.51 0.91
C ASP A 299 -20.83 -6.61 -0.28
N CYS A 300 -21.22 -7.82 -0.68
CA CYS A 300 -22.23 -8.07 -1.70
C CYS A 300 -23.43 -8.86 -1.09
N PRO A 301 -24.20 -8.25 -0.19
CA PRO A 301 -25.26 -8.96 0.53
C PRO A 301 -26.32 -9.57 -0.38
N TRP A 302 -26.57 -8.98 -1.56
CA TRP A 302 -27.49 -9.54 -2.56
C TRP A 302 -27.00 -10.87 -3.17
N LEU A 303 -25.71 -11.20 -3.13
CA LEU A 303 -25.20 -12.52 -3.56
C LEU A 303 -25.48 -13.60 -2.50
N TYR A 304 -25.64 -13.21 -1.25
CA TYR A 304 -25.95 -14.12 -0.15
C TYR A 304 -27.44 -14.37 0.02
N SER A 305 -28.29 -13.43 -0.37
CA SER A 305 -29.74 -13.61 -0.31
C SER A 305 -30.22 -14.78 -1.18
N CYS A 306 -29.52 -15.07 -2.28
CA CYS A 306 -29.83 -16.24 -3.11
C CYS A 306 -29.40 -17.57 -2.46
N LEU A 307 -28.39 -17.58 -1.62
CA LEU A 307 -27.92 -18.79 -0.92
C LEU A 307 -28.76 -19.09 0.32
N LEU A 308 -29.26 -18.07 1.01
CA LEU A 308 -30.19 -18.21 2.13
C LEU A 308 -31.55 -18.75 1.65
N TYR A 309 -32.01 -18.34 0.46
CA TYR A 309 -33.27 -18.80 -0.14
C TYR A 309 -33.23 -20.28 -0.57
N THR A 310 -32.05 -20.82 -0.85
CA THR A 310 -31.88 -22.24 -1.23
C THR A 310 -31.74 -23.17 -0.03
N SER A 311 -31.32 -22.66 1.15
CA SER A 311 -31.28 -23.48 2.38
C SER A 311 -32.66 -23.63 3.03
N ASP A 312 -33.49 -22.58 3.01
CA ASP A 312 -34.85 -22.62 3.58
C ASP A 312 -35.82 -23.42 2.71
N ALA A 313 -35.57 -23.51 1.39
CA ALA A 313 -36.41 -24.31 0.48
C ALA A 313 -36.13 -25.83 0.56
N ALA A 314 -35.04 -26.25 1.16
CA ALA A 314 -34.73 -27.68 1.37
C ALA A 314 -35.39 -28.24 2.62
N ASP A 315 -35.70 -27.43 3.61
CA ASP A 315 -36.35 -27.87 4.85
C ASP A 315 -37.89 -27.97 4.75
N ASP A 316 -38.51 -27.32 3.72
CA ASP A 316 -39.96 -27.40 3.50
C ASP A 316 -40.42 -28.58 2.62
N CYS A 317 -39.54 -29.50 2.21
CA CYS A 317 -39.87 -30.67 1.40
C CYS A 317 -39.92 -32.00 2.18
N GLU A 318 -39.81 -31.98 3.49
CA GLU A 318 -40.12 -33.15 4.35
C GLU A 318 -41.36 -32.89 5.20
N GLY A 319 -42.54 -33.05 4.55
CA GLY A 319 -43.82 -33.03 5.18
C GLY A 319 -44.84 -33.90 4.42
#